data_c2c480d7ba7e1ea6fb5c8a30699bf0ea
#
_entry.id   c2c480d7ba7e1ea6fb5c8a30699bf0ea
#
_cell.length_a   1.000
_cell.length_b   1.000
_cell.length_c   1.000
_cell.angle_alpha   90.00
_cell.angle_beta   90.00
_cell.angle_gamma   90.00
#
_symmetry.space_group_name_H-M   'P 1'
#
loop_
_entity.id
_entity.type
_entity.pdbx_description
1 polymer ?
#
loop_
_entity_poly.entity_id
_entity_poly.type
_entity_poly.pdbx_seq_one_letter_code
_entity_poly.pdbx_strand_id
1 'polypeptide(L)'
;MKSPQAFRTISEVSNEVNIPAHVLRFWETKFPNINPLKRSGNRRYYRPEDVKLIIKIKTLLYDNGYTVKGVQKLLKENNNKNNEKNNIKEKLSSIVNDIDN
;
A
#
# COMPACT_ATOMS: atom_id res chain seq x y z
N MET A 1 2.85 18.87 11.84
CA MET A 1 2.85 17.56 11.26
C MET A 1 1.73 16.70 11.80
N LYS A 2 1.08 15.95 10.96
CA LYS A 2 -0.04 15.13 11.41
C LYS A 2 0.43 13.86 12.09
N SER A 3 -0.39 13.35 12.99
CA SER A 3 -0.08 12.10 13.64
C SER A 3 -0.15 10.96 12.63
N PRO A 4 0.48 9.83 12.92
CA PRO A 4 0.45 8.70 11.99
C PRO A 4 -0.96 8.17 11.71
N GLN A 5 -1.90 8.41 12.62
CA GLN A 5 -3.26 7.93 12.42
C GLN A 5 -4.16 8.92 11.71
N ALA A 6 -3.69 10.13 11.47
CA ALA A 6 -4.53 11.15 10.83
C ALA A 6 -4.68 10.86 9.34
N PHE A 7 -5.84 11.21 8.80
CA PHE A 7 -6.03 11.12 7.36
C PHE A 7 -5.22 12.21 6.68
N ARG A 8 -4.78 11.96 5.48
CA ARG A 8 -3.94 12.89 4.75
C ARG A 8 -4.52 13.20 3.38
N THR A 9 -4.41 14.45 2.96
CA THR A 9 -4.81 14.82 1.61
C THR A 9 -3.77 14.29 0.63
N ILE A 10 -4.11 14.30 -0.65
CA ILE A 10 -3.18 13.81 -1.66
C ILE A 10 -1.91 14.65 -1.69
N SER A 11 -2.00 15.95 -1.44
CA SER A 11 -0.82 16.79 -1.39
C SER A 11 0.09 16.41 -0.23
N GLU A 12 -0.50 16.12 0.90
CA GLU A 12 0.27 15.71 2.06
C GLU A 12 0.97 14.38 1.81
N VAL A 13 0.25 13.43 1.22
CA VAL A 13 0.85 12.13 0.91
C VAL A 13 1.97 12.30 -0.11
N SER A 14 1.71 13.09 -1.15
CA SER A 14 2.70 13.33 -2.19
C SER A 14 4.00 13.86 -1.58
N ASN A 15 3.89 14.80 -0.65
CA ASN A 15 5.07 15.36 -0.01
C ASN A 15 5.75 14.35 0.91
N GLU A 16 4.99 13.57 1.63
CA GLU A 16 5.56 12.63 2.59
C GLU A 16 6.26 11.46 1.91
N VAL A 17 5.65 10.93 0.86
CA VAL A 17 6.23 9.77 0.20
C VAL A 17 7.08 10.15 -1.01
N ASN A 18 7.10 11.44 -1.35
CA ASN A 18 7.89 11.95 -2.46
C ASN A 18 7.48 11.33 -3.80
N ILE A 19 6.19 11.25 -4.02
CA ILE A 19 5.61 10.74 -5.26
C ILE A 19 4.66 11.81 -5.79
N PRO A 20 4.75 12.20 -7.06
CA PRO A 20 3.86 13.22 -7.60
C PRO A 20 2.39 12.81 -7.47
N ALA A 21 1.53 13.80 -7.28
CA ALA A 21 0.11 13.53 -7.08
C ALA A 21 -0.50 12.78 -8.27
N HIS A 22 -0.11 13.10 -9.49
CA HIS A 22 -0.68 12.41 -10.64
C HIS A 22 -0.30 10.93 -10.66
N VAL A 23 0.86 10.58 -10.12
CA VAL A 23 1.26 9.19 -10.02
C VAL A 23 0.43 8.48 -8.96
N LEU A 24 0.15 9.18 -7.85
CA LEU A 24 -0.70 8.59 -6.81
C LEU A 24 -2.10 8.30 -7.35
N ARG A 25 -2.63 9.22 -8.16
CA ARG A 25 -3.94 9.00 -8.77
C ARG A 25 -3.92 7.82 -9.75
N PHE A 26 -2.82 7.69 -10.49
CA PHE A 26 -2.66 6.57 -11.39
C PHE A 26 -2.62 5.26 -10.60
N TRP A 27 -1.88 5.24 -9.49
CA TRP A 27 -1.80 4.04 -8.67
C TRP A 27 -3.15 3.64 -8.10
N GLU A 28 -4.01 4.60 -7.79
CA GLU A 28 -5.35 4.24 -7.32
C GLU A 28 -6.10 3.41 -8.35
N THR A 29 -5.88 3.69 -9.63
CA THR A 29 -6.57 2.94 -10.68
C THR A 29 -5.96 1.56 -10.86
N LYS A 30 -4.70 1.39 -10.53
CA LYS A 30 -4.02 0.11 -10.73
C LYS A 30 -4.01 -0.77 -9.51
N PHE A 31 -4.12 -0.18 -8.33
CA PHE A 31 -4.04 -0.93 -7.07
C PHE A 31 -5.30 -0.65 -6.26
N PRO A 32 -6.34 -1.44 -6.45
CA PRO A 32 -7.62 -1.19 -5.75
C PRO A 32 -7.50 -1.26 -4.23
N ASN A 33 -6.40 -1.77 -3.71
CA ASN A 33 -6.19 -1.79 -2.28
C ASN A 33 -5.99 -0.38 -1.72
N ILE A 34 -5.56 0.55 -2.57
CA ILE A 34 -5.49 1.95 -2.19
C ILE A 34 -6.89 2.51 -2.39
N ASN A 35 -7.54 2.86 -1.29
CA ASN A 35 -8.93 3.25 -1.37
C ASN A 35 -9.21 4.46 -0.48
N PRO A 36 -8.73 5.63 -0.87
CA PRO A 36 -8.95 6.83 -0.05
C PRO A 36 -10.40 7.21 -0.02
N LEU A 37 -10.79 7.90 1.03
CA LEU A 37 -12.14 8.44 1.13
C LEU A 37 -12.25 9.65 0.21
N LYS A 38 -13.35 9.75 -0.52
CA LYS A 38 -13.58 10.88 -1.37
C LYS A 38 -14.69 11.72 -0.78
N ARG A 39 -14.45 13.02 -0.70
CA ARG A 39 -15.42 13.96 -0.14
C ARG A 39 -15.90 14.90 -1.22
N SER A 40 -16.79 15.80 -0.85
CA SER A 40 -17.32 16.76 -1.82
C SER A 40 -16.16 17.52 -2.44
N GLY A 41 -16.30 17.90 -3.69
CA GLY A 41 -15.25 18.58 -4.40
C GLY A 41 -14.13 17.65 -4.87
N ASN A 42 -14.37 16.36 -4.87
CA ASN A 42 -13.40 15.35 -5.31
C ASN A 42 -12.13 15.34 -4.47
N ARG A 43 -12.23 15.75 -3.22
CA ARG A 43 -11.08 15.73 -2.34
C ARG A 43 -10.85 14.32 -1.86
N ARG A 44 -9.58 13.90 -1.87
CA ARG A 44 -9.18 12.58 -1.39
C ARG A 44 -8.55 12.69 -0.03
N TYR A 45 -8.97 11.79 0.85
CA TYR A 45 -8.37 11.69 2.18
C TYR A 45 -7.87 10.26 2.34
N TYR A 46 -6.55 10.13 2.41
CA TYR A 46 -5.91 8.82 2.47
C TYR A 46 -5.85 8.36 3.91
N ARG A 47 -6.24 7.12 4.14
CA ARG A 47 -6.18 6.50 5.45
C ARG A 47 -4.74 6.13 5.77
N PRO A 48 -4.40 5.95 7.05
CA PRO A 48 -3.03 5.52 7.38
C PRO A 48 -2.63 4.24 6.66
N GLU A 49 -3.55 3.31 6.51
CA GLU A 49 -3.23 2.07 5.80
C GLU A 49 -2.99 2.31 4.33
N ASP A 50 -3.63 3.31 3.74
CA ASP A 50 -3.36 3.65 2.35
C ASP A 50 -1.95 4.21 2.21
N VAL A 51 -1.53 5.03 3.15
CA VAL A 51 -0.19 5.60 3.11
C VAL A 51 0.86 4.50 3.24
N LYS A 52 0.64 3.56 4.15
CA LYS A 52 1.58 2.45 4.29
C LYS A 52 1.66 1.62 3.03
N LEU A 53 0.52 1.39 2.40
CA LEU A 53 0.50 0.62 1.17
C LEU A 53 1.23 1.35 0.05
N ILE A 54 1.04 2.66 -0.03
CA ILE A 54 1.71 3.46 -1.05
C ILE A 54 3.22 3.36 -0.86
N ILE A 55 3.69 3.42 0.37
CA ILE A 55 5.12 3.30 0.65
C ILE A 55 5.62 1.93 0.22
N LYS A 56 4.86 0.89 0.49
CA LYS A 56 5.24 -0.45 0.08
C LYS A 56 5.30 -0.57 -1.44
N ILE A 57 4.32 -0.02 -2.13
CA ILE A 57 4.30 -0.05 -3.59
C ILE A 57 5.50 0.70 -4.14
N LYS A 58 5.81 1.86 -3.56
CA LYS A 58 6.95 2.64 -4.00
C LYS A 58 8.23 1.82 -3.88
N THR A 59 8.41 1.18 -2.74
CA THR A 59 9.60 0.36 -2.52
C THR A 59 9.69 -0.76 -3.54
N LEU A 60 8.59 -1.43 -3.81
CA LEU A 60 8.61 -2.54 -4.76
C LEU A 60 8.92 -2.07 -6.16
N LEU A 61 8.32 -0.96 -6.57
CA LEU A 61 8.53 -0.47 -7.94
C LEU A 61 9.89 0.17 -8.13
N TYR A 62 10.32 0.99 -7.18
CA TYR A 62 11.52 1.80 -7.37
C TYR A 62 12.79 1.13 -6.86
N ASP A 63 12.69 0.45 -5.74
CA ASP A 63 13.89 -0.16 -5.15
C ASP A 63 14.07 -1.61 -5.57
N ASN A 64 12.98 -2.33 -5.72
CA ASN A 64 13.07 -3.77 -6.02
C ASN A 64 12.81 -4.10 -7.48
N GLY A 65 12.49 -3.10 -8.29
CA GLY A 65 12.38 -3.31 -9.73
C GLY A 65 11.14 -4.06 -10.20
N TYR A 66 10.11 -4.14 -9.38
CA TYR A 66 8.88 -4.79 -9.79
C TYR A 66 8.16 -3.95 -10.85
N THR A 67 7.40 -4.62 -11.70
CA THR A 67 6.50 -3.92 -12.62
C THR A 67 5.18 -3.69 -11.91
N VAL A 68 4.34 -2.83 -12.50
CA VAL A 68 3.01 -2.58 -11.93
C VAL A 68 2.24 -3.89 -11.86
N LYS A 69 2.29 -4.69 -12.92
CA LYS A 69 1.60 -5.97 -12.90
C LYS A 69 2.16 -6.90 -11.82
N GLY A 70 3.46 -6.89 -11.63
CA GLY A 70 4.07 -7.71 -10.60
C GLY A 70 3.61 -7.33 -9.22
N VAL A 71 3.50 -6.01 -8.97
CA VAL A 71 3.02 -5.55 -7.68
C VAL A 71 1.54 -5.90 -7.50
N GLN A 72 0.75 -5.74 -8.56
CA GLN A 72 -0.66 -6.11 -8.48
C GLN A 72 -0.82 -7.57 -8.08
N LYS A 73 -0.03 -8.43 -8.68
CA LYS A 73 -0.10 -9.84 -8.39
C LYS A 73 0.32 -10.12 -6.96
N LEU A 74 1.39 -9.48 -6.52
CA LEU A 74 1.90 -9.67 -5.17
C LEU A 74 0.88 -9.23 -4.13
N LEU A 75 0.24 -8.11 -4.34
CA LEU A 75 -0.76 -7.61 -3.39
C LEU A 75 -1.96 -8.53 -3.35
N LYS A 76 -2.35 -9.06 -4.50
CA LYS A 76 -3.48 -9.98 -4.54
C LYS A 76 -3.16 -11.26 -3.79
N GLU A 77 -1.96 -11.77 -3.94
CA GLU A 77 -1.55 -12.97 -3.24
C GLU A 77 -1.48 -12.73 -1.74
N ASN A 78 -0.98 -11.56 -1.34
CA ASN A 78 -0.90 -11.23 0.07
C ASN A 78 -2.28 -11.14 0.69
N ASN A 79 -3.24 -10.59 -0.02
CA ASN A 79 -4.60 -10.53 0.49
C ASN A 79 -5.17 -11.92 0.69
N ASN A 80 -4.95 -12.80 -0.27
CA ASN A 80 -5.42 -14.16 -0.13
C ASN A 80 -4.75 -14.85 1.04
N LYS A 81 -3.47 -14.62 1.20
CA LYS A 81 -2.77 -15.22 2.30
C LYS A 81 -3.20 -14.68 3.63
N ASN A 82 -3.52 -13.40 3.69
CA ASN A 82 -4.00 -12.84 4.93
C ASN A 82 -5.28 -13.48 5.38
N ASN A 83 -6.12 -13.87 4.47
CA ASN A 83 -7.35 -14.53 4.83
C ASN A 83 -7.08 -15.88 5.45
N GLU A 84 -6.08 -16.58 4.98
CA GLU A 84 -5.76 -17.83 5.56
C GLU A 84 -4.86 -17.64 6.72
N LYS A 85 -4.01 -16.64 6.64
CA LYS A 85 -3.05 -16.51 7.59
C LYS A 85 -3.46 -16.12 8.93
N ASN A 86 -4.57 -15.56 9.08
CA ASN A 86 -5.06 -15.42 10.41
C ASN A 86 -5.04 -16.74 11.08
N ASN A 87 -4.93 -17.80 10.30
CA ASN A 87 -4.92 -19.12 10.84
C ASN A 87 -3.55 -19.71 10.93
N ILE A 88 -2.67 -19.36 10.05
CA ILE A 88 -1.40 -20.03 10.04
C ILE A 88 -0.21 -19.13 10.18
N LYS A 89 -0.47 -17.88 10.42
CA LYS A 89 0.58 -16.98 10.53
C LYS A 89 1.67 -17.41 11.43
N GLU A 90 1.36 -17.93 12.51
CA GLU A 90 2.34 -18.31 13.44
C GLU A 90 3.24 -19.37 12.96
N LYS A 91 2.71 -20.35 12.32
CA LYS A 91 3.57 -21.40 11.92
C LYS A 91 4.44 -20.96 10.80
N LEU A 92 3.96 -20.04 10.01
CA LEU A 92 4.73 -19.59 8.94
C LEU A 92 5.85 -18.78 9.39
N SER A 93 5.64 -17.95 10.34
CA SER A 93 6.70 -17.12 10.76
C SER A 93 7.78 -17.96 11.30
N SER A 94 7.52 -19.14 11.54
CA SER A 94 8.59 -20.00 11.95
C SER A 94 9.25 -20.59 10.75
N ILE A 95 8.68 -20.59 9.74
CA ILE A 95 9.31 -21.06 8.57
C ILE A 95 10.03 -20.00 7.89
N VAL A 96 10.18 -19.71 8.02
CA VAL A 96 10.44 -18.89 7.45
C VAL A 96 11.19 -18.37 7.52
N ASN A 97 11.30 -18.66 8.00
CA ASN A 97 11.61 -18.26 8.20
C ASN A 97 12.05 -18.38 7.64
N ASP A 98 12.14 -18.84 7.37
CA ASP A 98 12.34 -18.82 7.02
C ASP A 98 12.57 -18.54 6.25
N ILE A 99 12.85 -18.54 5.90
CA ILE A 99 12.94 -18.08 5.55
C ILE A 99 12.88 -17.46 5.25
N ASP A 100 12.92 -17.32 5.28
CA ASP A 100 12.67 -16.70 5.43
C ASP A 100 12.52 -16.36 5.06
N ASN A 101 12.82 -16.53 5.11
CA ASN A 101 12.53 -16.22 5.23
C ASN A 101 12.56 -16.00 5.13
#